data_3a03217ee2292a5e0f92ab29f6637e15
#
_entry.id   3a03217ee2292a5e0f92ab29f6637e15
#
_cell.length_a   1.000
_cell.length_b   1.000
_cell.length_c   1.000
_cell.angle_alpha   90.00
_cell.angle_beta   90.00
_cell.angle_gamma   90.00
#
_symmetry.space_group_name_H-M   'P 1'
#
loop_
_entity.id
_entity.type
_entity.pdbx_description
1 polymer ?
#
loop_
_entity_poly.entity_id
_entity_poly.type
_entity_poly.pdbx_seq_one_letter_code
_entity_poly.pdbx_strand_id
1 'polypeptide(L)'
;MEFLIWLAVLPAIVIGILIYRADELEHEPVIELIKALLLGVLAVGLTLFLSYLFHVTDILEDFDNLLQVGLYSFLGISLIEEFSKWICAYLFLRKNKNYNYLFDGIVYTSFVALGFATVENILYTISGGVATGIIRAVTTVPAHAFFGIISGYHLSLAKKEKVESNEHFKLHLFYSLLIPIILHGFYDFCLLTQNFVFLMIYLVFVVVLYAISIYHTKKLQSLDGPFVRKKVLFCSNCGKKIIGKYCSNCGKKVEEDS
;
A
#
# COMPACT_ATOMS: atom_id res chain seq x y z
N MET A 1 29.10 -12.37 -3.05
CA MET A 1 27.93 -11.99 -3.87
C MET A 1 26.65 -12.66 -3.35
N GLU A 2 26.61 -13.99 -3.28
CA GLU A 2 25.42 -14.75 -2.82
C GLU A 2 24.90 -14.31 -1.45
N PHE A 3 25.79 -14.14 -0.46
CA PHE A 3 25.41 -13.67 0.88
C PHE A 3 24.70 -12.30 0.85
N LEU A 4 25.15 -11.35 0.04
CA LEU A 4 24.53 -10.03 -0.10
C LEU A 4 23.12 -10.13 -0.71
N ILE A 5 22.95 -11.04 -1.69
CA ILE A 5 21.62 -11.28 -2.30
C ILE A 5 20.65 -11.86 -1.25
N TRP A 6 21.08 -12.85 -0.47
CA TRP A 6 20.23 -13.40 0.61
C TRP A 6 19.92 -12.37 1.67
N LEU A 7 20.89 -11.54 2.07
CA LEU A 7 20.67 -10.44 3.00
C LEU A 7 19.63 -9.43 2.47
N ALA A 8 19.65 -9.18 1.17
CA ALA A 8 18.72 -8.25 0.53
C ALA A 8 17.28 -8.82 0.39
N VAL A 9 17.14 -10.11 0.12
CA VAL A 9 15.84 -10.75 -0.21
C VAL A 9 15.11 -11.26 1.04
N LEU A 10 15.85 -11.77 2.03
CA LEU A 10 15.27 -12.40 3.22
C LEU A 10 14.26 -11.53 3.98
N PRO A 11 14.47 -10.21 4.19
CA PRO A 11 13.51 -9.36 4.89
C PRO A 11 12.15 -9.32 4.20
N ALA A 12 12.12 -9.25 2.86
CA ALA A 12 10.89 -9.25 2.10
C ALA A 12 10.14 -10.58 2.21
N ILE A 13 10.85 -11.71 2.20
CA ILE A 13 10.26 -13.04 2.41
C ILE A 13 9.63 -13.12 3.81
N VAL A 14 10.36 -12.71 4.85
CA VAL A 14 9.85 -12.76 6.23
C VAL A 14 8.60 -11.91 6.40
N ILE A 15 8.62 -10.66 5.89
CA ILE A 15 7.47 -9.77 5.97
C ILE A 15 6.29 -10.32 5.14
N GLY A 16 6.55 -10.85 3.95
CA GLY A 16 5.52 -11.48 3.12
C GLY A 16 4.83 -12.65 3.84
N ILE A 17 5.60 -13.51 4.53
CA ILE A 17 5.04 -14.60 5.35
C ILE A 17 4.19 -14.06 6.51
N LEU A 18 4.64 -12.98 7.17
CA LEU A 18 3.87 -12.36 8.27
C LEU A 18 2.55 -11.79 7.77
N ILE A 19 2.55 -11.11 6.63
CA ILE A 19 1.33 -10.53 6.02
C ILE A 19 0.39 -11.66 5.56
N TYR A 20 0.91 -12.71 4.92
CA TYR A 20 0.12 -13.88 4.52
C TYR A 20 -0.56 -14.57 5.70
N ARG A 21 0.16 -14.70 6.83
CA ARG A 21 -0.39 -15.30 8.05
C ARG A 21 -1.36 -14.38 8.79
N ALA A 22 -1.31 -13.09 8.55
CA ALA A 22 -2.25 -12.12 9.12
C ALA A 22 -3.62 -12.14 8.42
N ASP A 23 -3.72 -12.78 7.28
CA ASP A 23 -4.96 -13.06 6.56
C ASP A 23 -5.63 -14.30 7.18
N GLU A 24 -6.61 -14.06 8.05
CA GLU A 24 -7.19 -15.12 8.89
C GLU A 24 -8.42 -15.82 8.28
N LEU A 25 -9.15 -15.12 7.38
CA LEU A 25 -10.41 -15.65 6.85
C LEU A 25 -10.23 -16.49 5.59
N GLU A 26 -9.45 -16.00 4.63
CA GLU A 26 -9.20 -16.69 3.37
C GLU A 26 -7.80 -16.34 2.86
N HIS A 27 -6.90 -17.32 2.87
CA HIS A 27 -5.55 -17.10 2.35
C HIS A 27 -5.55 -17.00 0.83
N GLU A 28 -4.85 -16.01 0.33
CA GLU A 28 -4.70 -15.78 -1.09
C GLU A 28 -3.91 -16.88 -1.79
N PRO A 29 -4.30 -17.28 -3.02
CA PRO A 29 -3.54 -18.27 -3.78
C PRO A 29 -2.10 -17.82 -4.01
N VAL A 30 -1.14 -18.69 -3.70
CA VAL A 30 0.31 -18.39 -3.83
C VAL A 30 0.67 -17.88 -5.23
N ILE A 31 0.03 -18.40 -6.28
CA ILE A 31 0.27 -17.93 -7.65
C ILE A 31 -0.10 -16.46 -7.84
N GLU A 32 -1.16 -15.97 -7.19
CA GLU A 32 -1.57 -14.57 -7.25
C GLU A 32 -0.60 -13.68 -6.44
N LEU A 33 -0.06 -14.19 -5.34
CA LEU A 33 1.00 -13.50 -4.58
C LEU A 33 2.29 -13.38 -5.37
N ILE A 34 2.68 -14.44 -6.10
CA ILE A 34 3.82 -14.38 -7.02
C ILE A 34 3.59 -13.36 -8.12
N LYS A 35 2.39 -13.28 -8.70
CA LYS A 35 2.05 -12.25 -9.70
C LYS A 35 2.17 -10.85 -9.10
N ALA A 36 1.68 -10.63 -7.88
CA ALA A 36 1.80 -9.35 -7.19
C ALA A 36 3.27 -8.95 -6.97
N LEU A 37 4.12 -9.88 -6.52
CA LEU A 37 5.56 -9.66 -6.41
C LEU A 37 6.20 -9.27 -7.76
N LEU A 38 5.87 -10.00 -8.83
CA LEU A 38 6.39 -9.70 -10.17
C LEU A 38 5.91 -8.34 -10.69
N LEU A 39 4.70 -7.93 -10.36
CA LEU A 39 4.21 -6.57 -10.65
C LEU A 39 4.99 -5.51 -9.89
N GLY A 40 5.44 -5.79 -8.67
CA GLY A 40 6.39 -4.93 -7.94
C GLY A 40 7.72 -4.78 -8.65
N VAL A 41 8.27 -5.89 -9.17
CA VAL A 41 9.48 -5.85 -10.01
C VAL A 41 9.26 -5.00 -11.27
N LEU A 42 8.11 -5.15 -11.94
CA LEU A 42 7.76 -4.33 -13.11
C LEU A 42 7.58 -2.85 -12.74
N ALA A 43 7.07 -2.55 -11.54
CA ALA A 43 6.94 -1.18 -11.06
C ALA A 43 8.30 -0.47 -10.93
N VAL A 44 9.40 -1.18 -10.64
CA VAL A 44 10.76 -0.61 -10.70
C VAL A 44 11.09 -0.13 -12.11
N GLY A 45 10.80 -0.96 -13.12
CA GLY A 45 11.01 -0.57 -14.52
C GLY A 45 10.19 0.67 -14.92
N LEU A 46 8.94 0.75 -14.45
CA LEU A 46 8.10 1.93 -14.66
C LEU A 46 8.65 3.16 -13.94
N THR A 47 9.12 3.01 -12.70
CA THR A 47 9.79 4.08 -11.94
C THR A 47 11.00 4.63 -12.70
N LEU A 48 11.88 3.75 -13.17
CA LEU A 48 13.07 4.17 -13.94
C LEU A 48 12.68 4.89 -15.24
N PHE A 49 11.66 4.40 -15.94
CA PHE A 49 11.17 5.04 -17.16
C PHE A 49 10.59 6.44 -16.87
N LEU A 50 9.77 6.58 -15.82
CA LEU A 50 9.19 7.88 -15.44
C LEU A 50 10.28 8.84 -14.94
N SER A 51 11.23 8.37 -14.14
CA SER A 51 12.36 9.19 -13.67
C SER A 51 13.20 9.71 -14.84
N TYR A 52 13.44 8.87 -15.84
CA TYR A 52 14.11 9.29 -17.08
C TYR A 52 13.26 10.32 -17.85
N LEU A 53 11.98 10.07 -18.03
CA LEU A 53 11.07 10.94 -18.78
C LEU A 53 10.95 12.36 -18.17
N PHE A 54 10.92 12.42 -16.84
CA PHE A 54 10.82 13.69 -16.10
C PHE A 54 12.18 14.30 -15.75
N HIS A 55 13.28 13.77 -16.28
CA HIS A 55 14.64 14.25 -16.01
C HIS A 55 14.95 14.42 -14.52
N VAL A 56 14.43 13.51 -13.70
CA VAL A 56 14.58 13.61 -12.24
C VAL A 56 16.05 13.54 -11.82
N THR A 57 16.85 12.76 -12.53
CA THR A 57 18.30 12.64 -12.30
C THR A 57 19.07 13.94 -12.53
N ASP A 58 18.58 14.80 -13.44
CA ASP A 58 19.25 16.05 -13.78
C ASP A 58 19.05 17.14 -12.71
N ILE A 59 18.06 16.94 -11.83
CA ILE A 59 17.72 17.88 -10.74
C ILE A 59 18.64 17.67 -9.52
N LEU A 60 19.52 16.64 -9.56
CA LEU A 60 20.04 15.99 -8.37
C LEU A 60 21.50 16.24 -8.04
N GLU A 61 22.22 17.01 -8.83
CA GLU A 61 23.67 17.05 -8.64
C GLU A 61 24.11 17.82 -7.38
N ASP A 62 23.32 18.82 -6.89
CA ASP A 62 23.64 19.52 -5.64
C ASP A 62 22.39 20.08 -4.93
N PHE A 63 22.12 19.66 -3.71
CA PHE A 63 21.09 20.27 -2.87
C PHE A 63 21.64 21.46 -2.10
N ASP A 64 21.29 22.68 -2.51
CA ASP A 64 21.70 23.89 -1.82
C ASP A 64 20.87 24.21 -0.57
N ASN A 65 19.67 23.65 -0.47
CA ASN A 65 18.74 23.95 0.62
C ASN A 65 17.69 22.86 0.87
N LEU A 66 17.03 22.94 2.04
CA LEU A 66 16.00 21.98 2.47
C LEU A 66 14.78 21.92 1.53
N LEU A 67 14.45 23.01 0.83
CA LEU A 67 13.34 23.01 -0.10
C LEU A 67 13.62 22.11 -1.31
N GLN A 68 14.83 22.14 -1.84
CA GLN A 68 15.24 21.27 -2.96
C GLN A 68 15.25 19.81 -2.52
N VAL A 69 15.79 19.49 -1.32
CA VAL A 69 15.71 18.14 -0.75
C VAL A 69 14.26 17.69 -0.63
N GLY A 70 13.37 18.56 -0.14
CA GLY A 70 11.95 18.28 -0.01
C GLY A 70 11.29 18.02 -1.37
N LEU A 71 11.45 18.91 -2.32
CA LEU A 71 10.87 18.73 -3.67
C LEU A 71 11.35 17.43 -4.31
N TYR A 72 12.63 17.12 -4.17
CA TYR A 72 13.16 15.87 -4.68
C TYR A 72 12.59 14.64 -3.99
N SER A 73 12.59 14.61 -2.64
CA SER A 73 12.06 13.46 -1.89
C SER A 73 10.58 13.20 -2.19
N PHE A 74 9.76 14.26 -2.27
CA PHE A 74 8.32 14.12 -2.45
C PHE A 74 7.91 13.97 -3.92
N LEU A 75 8.51 14.72 -4.85
CA LEU A 75 8.09 14.72 -6.25
C LEU A 75 9.01 13.87 -7.14
N GLY A 76 10.31 13.87 -6.87
CA GLY A 76 11.29 13.13 -7.64
C GLY A 76 11.32 11.63 -7.29
N ILE A 77 11.25 11.28 -6.02
CA ILE A 77 11.31 9.88 -5.57
C ILE A 77 9.91 9.36 -5.27
N SER A 78 9.30 9.80 -4.15
CA SER A 78 8.15 9.11 -3.58
C SER A 78 6.92 9.15 -4.48
N LEU A 79 6.63 10.26 -5.14
CA LEU A 79 5.52 10.35 -6.09
C LEU A 79 5.65 9.33 -7.22
N ILE A 80 6.82 9.24 -7.82
CA ILE A 80 7.06 8.34 -8.97
C ILE A 80 7.02 6.89 -8.54
N GLU A 81 7.67 6.55 -7.42
CA GLU A 81 7.71 5.18 -6.92
C GLU A 81 6.35 4.70 -6.42
N GLU A 82 5.68 5.50 -5.57
CA GLU A 82 4.37 5.11 -5.05
C GLU A 82 3.31 5.07 -6.14
N PHE A 83 3.36 5.98 -7.13
CA PHE A 83 2.49 5.92 -8.29
C PHE A 83 2.74 4.66 -9.12
N SER A 84 4.00 4.28 -9.36
CA SER A 84 4.37 3.07 -10.11
C SER A 84 3.87 1.80 -9.42
N LYS A 85 4.07 1.68 -8.11
CA LYS A 85 3.54 0.58 -7.28
C LYS A 85 2.02 0.57 -7.28
N TRP A 86 1.41 1.73 -7.05
CA TRP A 86 -0.04 1.88 -6.96
C TRP A 86 -0.75 1.52 -8.26
N ILE A 87 -0.27 2.00 -9.42
CA ILE A 87 -0.92 1.71 -10.70
C ILE A 87 -0.85 0.22 -11.05
N CYS A 88 0.29 -0.44 -10.79
CA CYS A 88 0.45 -1.88 -10.97
C CYS A 88 -0.53 -2.65 -10.06
N ALA A 89 -0.58 -2.32 -8.76
CA ALA A 89 -1.49 -2.94 -7.81
C ALA A 89 -2.97 -2.69 -8.17
N TYR A 90 -3.33 -1.44 -8.46
CA TYR A 90 -4.70 -1.05 -8.78
C TYR A 90 -5.25 -1.76 -10.03
N LEU A 91 -4.46 -1.82 -11.11
CA LEU A 91 -4.87 -2.50 -12.34
C LEU A 91 -5.00 -4.02 -12.14
N PHE A 92 -4.12 -4.61 -11.34
CA PHE A 92 -4.20 -6.02 -10.95
C PHE A 92 -5.46 -6.32 -10.12
N LEU A 93 -5.67 -5.55 -9.04
CA LEU A 93 -6.81 -5.73 -8.14
C LEU A 93 -8.16 -5.57 -8.85
N ARG A 94 -8.27 -4.66 -9.82
CA ARG A 94 -9.51 -4.48 -10.60
C ARG A 94 -9.94 -5.72 -11.39
N LYS A 95 -8.99 -6.56 -11.78
CA LYS A 95 -9.22 -7.74 -12.62
C LYS A 95 -9.13 -9.05 -11.84
N ASN A 96 -8.57 -9.02 -10.63
CA ASN A 96 -8.37 -10.21 -9.82
C ASN A 96 -9.69 -10.65 -9.17
N LYS A 97 -10.11 -11.88 -9.46
CA LYS A 97 -11.31 -12.47 -8.89
C LYS A 97 -11.13 -12.88 -7.42
N ASN A 98 -9.89 -13.16 -7.04
CA ASN A 98 -9.55 -13.50 -5.65
C ASN A 98 -9.49 -12.27 -4.73
N TYR A 99 -9.57 -11.05 -5.27
CA TYR A 99 -9.79 -9.84 -4.46
C TYR A 99 -11.26 -9.78 -4.06
N ASN A 100 -11.69 -10.62 -3.12
CA ASN A 100 -13.07 -10.83 -2.70
C ASN A 100 -13.33 -10.48 -1.22
N TYR A 101 -12.29 -10.41 -0.39
CA TYR A 101 -12.33 -9.95 0.99
C TYR A 101 -11.67 -8.59 1.19
N LEU A 102 -11.98 -7.96 2.32
CA LEU A 102 -11.47 -6.63 2.63
C LEU A 102 -9.96 -6.64 2.87
N PHE A 103 -9.45 -7.71 3.52
CA PHE A 103 -8.04 -7.81 3.87
C PHE A 103 -7.13 -8.10 2.66
N ASP A 104 -7.64 -8.67 1.58
CA ASP A 104 -6.89 -9.00 0.35
C ASP A 104 -6.18 -7.77 -0.25
N GLY A 105 -6.80 -6.58 -0.10
CA GLY A 105 -6.17 -5.34 -0.56
C GLY A 105 -4.84 -5.07 0.12
N ILE A 106 -4.74 -5.30 1.45
CA ILE A 106 -3.45 -5.20 2.18
C ILE A 106 -2.49 -6.26 1.68
N VAL A 107 -2.94 -7.51 1.54
CA VAL A 107 -2.09 -8.62 1.10
C VAL A 107 -1.46 -8.31 -0.26
N TYR A 108 -2.26 -8.07 -1.28
CA TYR A 108 -1.76 -7.87 -2.63
C TYR A 108 -0.90 -6.62 -2.80
N THR A 109 -1.31 -5.48 -2.22
CA THR A 109 -0.51 -4.24 -2.34
C THR A 109 0.82 -4.33 -1.60
N SER A 110 0.85 -5.01 -0.46
CA SER A 110 2.09 -5.26 0.27
C SER A 110 3.03 -6.18 -0.52
N PHE A 111 2.51 -7.20 -1.20
CA PHE A 111 3.33 -8.06 -2.06
C PHE A 111 3.87 -7.30 -3.28
N VAL A 112 3.12 -6.39 -3.88
CA VAL A 112 3.65 -5.47 -4.91
C VAL A 112 4.76 -4.60 -4.33
N ALA A 113 4.55 -4.00 -3.17
CA ALA A 113 5.55 -3.16 -2.51
C ALA A 113 6.81 -3.96 -2.12
N LEU A 114 6.67 -5.19 -1.64
CA LEU A 114 7.79 -6.09 -1.32
C LEU A 114 8.56 -6.52 -2.57
N GLY A 115 7.87 -6.75 -3.69
CA GLY A 115 8.53 -7.04 -4.97
C GLY A 115 9.40 -5.88 -5.44
N PHE A 116 8.88 -4.65 -5.34
CA PHE A 116 9.62 -3.42 -5.61
C PHE A 116 10.84 -3.28 -4.66
N ALA A 117 10.58 -3.33 -3.36
CA ALA A 117 11.61 -3.20 -2.32
C ALA A 117 12.73 -4.25 -2.45
N THR A 118 12.40 -5.46 -2.91
CA THR A 118 13.40 -6.53 -3.10
C THR A 118 14.42 -6.14 -4.16
N VAL A 119 13.97 -5.66 -5.33
CA VAL A 119 14.88 -5.22 -6.41
C VAL A 119 15.74 -4.05 -5.94
N GLU A 120 15.11 -3.05 -5.36
CA GLU A 120 15.80 -1.89 -4.83
C GLU A 120 16.83 -2.28 -3.77
N ASN A 121 16.44 -3.13 -2.81
CA ASN A 121 17.34 -3.58 -1.74
C ASN A 121 18.53 -4.40 -2.27
N ILE A 122 18.35 -5.20 -3.32
CA ILE A 122 19.46 -5.89 -4.00
C ILE A 122 20.45 -4.86 -4.57
N LEU A 123 19.97 -3.85 -5.29
CA LEU A 123 20.81 -2.82 -5.90
C LEU A 123 21.61 -2.06 -4.85
N TYR A 124 20.97 -1.59 -3.79
CA TYR A 124 21.62 -0.85 -2.70
C TYR A 124 22.55 -1.72 -1.85
N THR A 125 22.22 -2.98 -1.61
CA THR A 125 23.06 -3.89 -0.83
C THR A 125 24.32 -4.29 -1.61
N ILE A 126 24.21 -4.48 -2.90
CA ILE A 126 25.38 -4.79 -3.75
C ILE A 126 26.34 -3.60 -3.83
N SER A 127 25.81 -2.38 -3.95
CA SER A 127 26.64 -1.16 -4.04
C SER A 127 27.17 -0.69 -2.68
N GLY A 128 26.36 -0.78 -1.60
CA GLY A 128 26.67 -0.26 -0.27
C GLY A 128 27.20 -1.30 0.73
N GLY A 129 27.20 -2.59 0.37
CA GLY A 129 27.73 -3.67 1.20
C GLY A 129 26.83 -4.10 2.35
N VAL A 130 27.41 -4.93 3.25
CA VAL A 130 26.69 -5.61 4.35
C VAL A 130 25.98 -4.63 5.30
N ALA A 131 26.63 -3.54 5.69
CA ALA A 131 26.05 -2.55 6.60
C ALA A 131 24.78 -1.92 6.03
N THR A 132 24.81 -1.54 4.76
CA THR A 132 23.65 -1.03 4.03
C THR A 132 22.52 -2.06 4.00
N GLY A 133 22.84 -3.32 3.67
CA GLY A 133 21.86 -4.40 3.65
C GLY A 133 21.18 -4.61 5.00
N ILE A 134 21.93 -4.59 6.12
CA ILE A 134 21.37 -4.76 7.47
C ILE A 134 20.45 -3.58 7.83
N ILE A 135 20.89 -2.34 7.61
CA ILE A 135 20.07 -1.15 7.90
C ILE A 135 18.78 -1.19 7.10
N ARG A 136 18.86 -1.42 5.80
CA ARG A 136 17.69 -1.49 4.91
C ARG A 136 16.76 -2.65 5.24
N ALA A 137 17.28 -3.77 5.73
CA ALA A 137 16.49 -4.92 6.16
C ALA A 137 15.50 -4.59 7.31
N VAL A 138 15.89 -3.68 8.20
CA VAL A 138 15.08 -3.30 9.37
C VAL A 138 14.38 -1.94 9.22
N THR A 139 14.71 -1.17 8.20
CA THR A 139 14.12 0.16 7.97
C THR A 139 13.39 0.24 6.64
N THR A 140 14.10 0.17 5.51
CA THR A 140 13.56 0.47 4.18
C THR A 140 12.61 -0.62 3.68
N VAL A 141 12.99 -1.90 3.78
CA VAL A 141 12.12 -3.00 3.32
C VAL A 141 10.81 -3.06 4.11
N PRO A 142 10.81 -2.96 5.46
CA PRO A 142 9.56 -2.81 6.20
C PRO A 142 8.78 -1.53 5.84
N ALA A 143 9.45 -0.39 5.60
CA ALA A 143 8.77 0.85 5.24
C ALA A 143 7.97 0.71 3.94
N HIS A 144 8.55 0.10 2.90
CA HIS A 144 7.80 -0.18 1.66
C HIS A 144 6.60 -1.10 1.89
N ALA A 145 6.74 -2.14 2.72
CA ALA A 145 5.60 -2.99 3.09
C ALA A 145 4.50 -2.17 3.78
N PHE A 146 4.86 -1.23 4.66
CA PHE A 146 3.92 -0.36 5.36
C PHE A 146 3.22 0.62 4.43
N PHE A 147 3.92 1.18 3.45
CA PHE A 147 3.29 2.01 2.41
C PHE A 147 2.28 1.16 1.60
N GLY A 148 2.63 -0.10 1.29
CA GLY A 148 1.73 -1.08 0.69
C GLY A 148 0.49 -1.36 1.55
N ILE A 149 0.66 -1.61 2.87
CA ILE A 149 -0.44 -1.83 3.82
C ILE A 149 -1.41 -0.64 3.82
N ILE A 150 -0.91 0.59 3.89
CA ILE A 150 -1.73 1.80 3.91
C ILE A 150 -2.46 1.99 2.58
N SER A 151 -1.76 1.79 1.46
CA SER A 151 -2.36 1.82 0.13
C SER A 151 -3.49 0.79 0.02
N GLY A 152 -3.24 -0.47 0.40
CA GLY A 152 -4.20 -1.56 0.37
C GLY A 152 -5.40 -1.35 1.28
N TYR A 153 -5.18 -0.84 2.49
CA TYR A 153 -6.24 -0.45 3.41
C TYR A 153 -7.25 0.49 2.72
N HIS A 154 -6.75 1.56 2.10
CA HIS A 154 -7.62 2.51 1.43
C HIS A 154 -8.21 1.98 0.11
N LEU A 155 -7.49 1.13 -0.65
CA LEU A 155 -8.06 0.47 -1.83
C LEU A 155 -9.21 -0.46 -1.47
N SER A 156 -9.09 -1.19 -0.36
CA SER A 156 -10.17 -2.04 0.15
C SER A 156 -11.38 -1.23 0.59
N LEU A 157 -11.19 -0.15 1.31
CA LEU A 157 -12.27 0.76 1.67
C LEU A 157 -12.92 1.39 0.43
N ALA A 158 -12.12 1.78 -0.58
CA ALA A 158 -12.65 2.27 -1.84
C ALA A 158 -13.54 1.22 -2.52
N LYS A 159 -13.09 -0.05 -2.58
CA LYS A 159 -13.88 -1.13 -3.16
C LYS A 159 -15.16 -1.39 -2.36
N LYS A 160 -15.08 -1.40 -1.03
CA LYS A 160 -16.24 -1.54 -0.15
C LYS A 160 -17.27 -0.44 -0.42
N GLU A 161 -16.83 0.82 -0.41
CA GLU A 161 -17.70 1.96 -0.71
C GLU A 161 -18.34 1.85 -2.09
N LYS A 162 -17.59 1.45 -3.11
CA LYS A 162 -18.10 1.26 -4.46
C LYS A 162 -19.20 0.20 -4.54
N VAL A 163 -19.12 -0.83 -3.69
CA VAL A 163 -20.11 -1.91 -3.64
C VAL A 163 -21.33 -1.52 -2.80
N GLU A 164 -21.12 -0.82 -1.68
CA GLU A 164 -22.18 -0.54 -0.70
C GLU A 164 -22.93 0.78 -0.92
N SER A 165 -22.23 1.90 -1.07
CA SER A 165 -22.82 3.24 -1.08
C SER A 165 -22.33 4.15 -2.20
N ASN A 166 -21.12 3.95 -2.67
CA ASN A 166 -20.38 4.80 -3.61
C ASN A 166 -20.10 6.24 -3.11
N GLU A 167 -20.32 6.51 -1.83
CA GLU A 167 -20.26 7.86 -1.26
C GLU A 167 -18.83 8.38 -1.12
N HIS A 168 -17.93 7.55 -0.54
CA HIS A 168 -16.53 7.92 -0.28
C HIS A 168 -15.52 7.20 -1.18
N PHE A 169 -15.97 6.53 -2.24
CA PHE A 169 -15.10 5.77 -3.14
C PHE A 169 -13.90 6.57 -3.65
N LYS A 170 -14.15 7.78 -4.20
CA LYS A 170 -13.08 8.63 -4.76
C LYS A 170 -12.11 9.13 -3.70
N LEU A 171 -12.60 9.38 -2.50
CA LEU A 171 -11.79 9.85 -1.39
C LEU A 171 -10.81 8.77 -0.92
N HIS A 172 -11.29 7.54 -0.73
CA HIS A 172 -10.42 6.42 -0.38
C HIS A 172 -9.45 6.07 -1.52
N LEU A 173 -9.88 6.13 -2.77
CA LEU A 173 -8.99 5.94 -3.91
C LEU A 173 -7.87 6.99 -3.95
N PHE A 174 -8.17 8.25 -3.64
CA PHE A 174 -7.18 9.31 -3.55
C PHE A 174 -6.21 9.08 -2.38
N TYR A 175 -6.72 8.73 -1.20
CA TYR A 175 -5.88 8.45 -0.03
C TYR A 175 -4.99 7.21 -0.20
N SER A 176 -5.41 6.23 -0.99
CA SER A 176 -4.59 5.04 -1.26
C SER A 176 -3.27 5.35 -1.98
N LEU A 177 -3.19 6.48 -2.66
CA LEU A 177 -1.98 6.97 -3.33
C LEU A 177 -1.31 8.09 -2.53
N LEU A 178 -2.08 9.09 -2.08
CA LEU A 178 -1.54 10.30 -1.44
C LEU A 178 -0.81 10.01 -0.12
N ILE A 179 -1.40 9.17 0.75
CA ILE A 179 -0.81 8.93 2.08
C ILE A 179 0.54 8.21 1.96
N PRO A 180 0.69 7.12 1.16
CA PRO A 180 2.00 6.54 0.91
C PRO A 180 3.03 7.52 0.36
N ILE A 181 2.66 8.40 -0.59
CA ILE A 181 3.56 9.43 -1.12
C ILE A 181 4.07 10.35 -0.01
N ILE A 182 3.18 10.83 0.86
CA ILE A 182 3.56 11.73 1.97
C ILE A 182 4.49 11.02 2.96
N LEU A 183 4.17 9.79 3.34
CA LEU A 183 4.97 9.04 4.30
C LEU A 183 6.34 8.65 3.74
N HIS A 184 6.38 8.20 2.49
CA HIS A 184 7.62 7.85 1.81
C HIS A 184 8.48 9.09 1.57
N GLY A 185 7.90 10.17 1.04
CA GLY A 185 8.62 11.42 0.83
C GLY A 185 9.21 12.01 2.11
N PHE A 186 8.51 11.88 3.24
CA PHE A 186 9.03 12.31 4.54
C PHE A 186 10.16 11.38 5.04
N TYR A 187 10.04 10.07 4.81
CA TYR A 187 11.08 9.08 5.08
C TYR A 187 12.38 9.45 4.36
N ASP A 188 12.32 9.67 3.05
CA ASP A 188 13.48 10.03 2.24
C ASP A 188 14.01 11.42 2.55
N PHE A 189 13.14 12.39 2.78
CA PHE A 189 13.53 13.73 3.18
C PHE A 189 14.43 13.73 4.41
N CYS A 190 14.02 12.98 5.46
CA CYS A 190 14.80 12.88 6.68
C CYS A 190 16.20 12.27 6.45
N LEU A 191 16.32 11.30 5.54
CA LEU A 191 17.60 10.65 5.24
C LEU A 191 18.50 11.51 4.35
N LEU A 192 17.92 12.15 3.32
CA LEU A 192 18.68 12.93 2.34
C LEU A 192 19.21 14.25 2.88
N THR A 193 18.60 14.78 3.95
CA THR A 193 19.14 15.98 4.61
C THR A 193 20.51 15.77 5.26
N GLN A 194 20.91 14.52 5.52
CA GLN A 194 22.16 14.14 6.21
C GLN A 194 22.41 14.93 7.52
N ASN A 195 21.36 15.46 8.14
CA ASN A 195 21.41 16.25 9.34
C ASN A 195 21.05 15.40 10.57
N PHE A 196 21.81 15.53 11.67
CA PHE A 196 21.59 14.74 12.88
C PHE A 196 20.18 14.91 13.48
N VAL A 197 19.61 16.11 13.45
CA VAL A 197 18.24 16.34 13.96
C VAL A 197 17.22 15.57 13.12
N PHE A 198 17.32 15.61 11.81
CA PHE A 198 16.43 14.85 10.92
C PHE A 198 16.63 13.34 11.04
N LEU A 199 17.85 12.88 11.31
CA LEU A 199 18.10 11.47 11.61
C LEU A 199 17.38 11.02 12.89
N MET A 200 17.36 11.85 13.95
CA MET A 200 16.59 11.55 15.15
C MET A 200 15.07 11.53 14.90
N ILE A 201 14.58 12.49 14.11
CA ILE A 201 13.18 12.52 13.66
C ILE A 201 12.84 11.26 12.86
N TYR A 202 13.70 10.85 11.94
CA TYR A 202 13.56 9.63 11.16
C TYR A 202 13.41 8.37 12.02
N LEU A 203 14.24 8.21 13.06
CA LEU A 203 14.15 7.05 13.95
C LEU A 203 12.81 6.99 14.69
N VAL A 204 12.33 8.14 15.19
CA VAL A 204 10.99 8.22 15.79
C VAL A 204 9.90 7.95 14.76
N PHE A 205 10.04 8.51 13.56
CA PHE A 205 9.07 8.33 12.48
C PHE A 205 8.94 6.85 12.07
N VAL A 206 10.06 6.12 11.96
CA VAL A 206 10.03 4.68 11.66
C VAL A 206 9.23 3.91 12.70
N VAL A 207 9.43 4.20 14.01
CA VAL A 207 8.65 3.55 15.08
C VAL A 207 7.15 3.88 14.95
N VAL A 208 6.81 5.13 14.66
CA VAL A 208 5.41 5.56 14.44
C VAL A 208 4.82 4.86 13.21
N LEU A 209 5.59 4.73 12.14
CA LEU A 209 5.16 4.03 10.92
C LEU A 209 4.84 2.55 11.19
N TYR A 210 5.67 1.86 12.01
CA TYR A 210 5.36 0.51 12.48
C TYR A 210 4.03 0.45 13.25
N ALA A 211 3.83 1.37 14.18
CA ALA A 211 2.61 1.42 15.00
C ALA A 211 1.36 1.67 14.13
N ILE A 212 1.43 2.60 13.19
CA ILE A 212 0.34 2.90 12.24
C ILE A 212 0.01 1.67 11.38
N SER A 213 1.02 0.97 10.87
CA SER A 213 0.83 -0.20 10.01
C SER A 213 0.18 -1.36 10.77
N ILE A 214 0.63 -1.63 12.00
CA ILE A 214 -0.01 -2.62 12.87
C ILE A 214 -1.46 -2.23 13.16
N TYR A 215 -1.72 -0.95 13.44
CA TYR A 215 -3.09 -0.46 13.67
C TYR A 215 -3.99 -0.68 12.46
N HIS A 216 -3.56 -0.30 11.24
CA HIS A 216 -4.36 -0.49 10.02
C HIS A 216 -4.60 -1.96 9.71
N THR A 217 -3.56 -2.81 9.89
CA THR A 217 -3.69 -4.26 9.72
C THR A 217 -4.76 -4.83 10.66
N LYS A 218 -4.64 -4.57 11.97
CA LYS A 218 -5.61 -5.05 12.97
C LYS A 218 -7.00 -4.48 12.75
N LYS A 219 -7.11 -3.22 12.39
CA LYS A 219 -8.41 -2.58 12.10
C LYS A 219 -9.07 -3.22 10.89
N LEU A 220 -8.32 -3.50 9.82
CA LEU A 220 -8.90 -4.14 8.65
C LEU A 220 -9.25 -5.62 8.93
N GLN A 221 -8.42 -6.36 9.68
CA GLN A 221 -8.76 -7.70 10.16
C GLN A 221 -10.08 -7.72 10.94
N SER A 222 -10.29 -6.75 11.85
CA SER A 222 -11.53 -6.67 12.64
C SER A 222 -12.78 -6.32 11.81
N LEU A 223 -12.60 -5.78 10.61
CA LEU A 223 -13.66 -5.41 9.67
C LEU A 223 -13.75 -6.40 8.50
N ASP A 224 -12.86 -7.39 8.49
CA ASP A 224 -12.69 -8.26 7.35
C ASP A 224 -13.94 -9.08 7.08
N GLY A 225 -14.17 -9.31 5.78
CA GLY A 225 -15.31 -10.05 5.27
C GLY A 225 -15.46 -9.85 3.77
N PRO A 226 -16.31 -10.65 3.13
CA PRO A 226 -16.51 -10.57 1.69
C PRO A 226 -17.16 -9.24 1.28
N PHE A 227 -16.80 -8.76 0.09
CA PHE A 227 -17.48 -7.59 -0.51
C PHE A 227 -18.90 -7.97 -0.94
N VAL A 228 -19.88 -7.66 -0.10
CA VAL A 228 -21.29 -7.98 -0.34
C VAL A 228 -22.02 -6.73 -0.82
N ARG A 229 -22.67 -6.81 -1.99
CA ARG A 229 -23.64 -5.78 -2.38
C ARG A 229 -24.80 -5.76 -1.38
N LYS A 230 -25.04 -4.65 -0.71
CA LYS A 230 -26.29 -4.46 0.02
C LYS A 230 -27.42 -4.59 -1.00
N LYS A 231 -28.26 -5.65 -0.85
CA LYS A 231 -29.50 -5.74 -1.64
C LYS A 231 -30.32 -4.47 -1.40
N VAL A 232 -30.49 -3.68 -2.44
CA VAL A 232 -31.43 -2.56 -2.35
C VAL A 232 -32.83 -3.16 -2.30
N LEU A 233 -33.41 -3.18 -1.12
CA LEU A 233 -34.76 -3.67 -0.92
C LEU A 233 -35.75 -2.55 -1.25
N PHE A 234 -36.75 -2.87 -2.04
CA PHE A 234 -37.88 -1.99 -2.31
C PHE A 234 -39.08 -2.50 -1.52
N CYS A 235 -39.86 -1.58 -0.96
CA CYS A 235 -41.05 -1.93 -0.23
C CYS A 235 -42.08 -2.59 -1.14
N SER A 236 -42.43 -3.83 -0.84
CA SER A 236 -43.44 -4.59 -1.59
C SER A 236 -44.86 -3.93 -1.54
N ASN A 237 -45.08 -2.98 -0.64
CA ASN A 237 -46.37 -2.27 -0.52
C ASN A 237 -46.38 -0.94 -1.26
N CYS A 238 -45.26 -0.15 -1.25
CA CYS A 238 -45.26 1.20 -1.82
C CYS A 238 -44.12 1.49 -2.78
N GLY A 239 -43.29 0.50 -3.12
CA GLY A 239 -42.19 0.61 -4.06
C GLY A 239 -41.00 1.48 -3.62
N LYS A 240 -41.04 2.09 -2.45
CA LYS A 240 -39.96 2.97 -1.97
C LYS A 240 -38.75 2.17 -1.52
N LYS A 241 -37.55 2.68 -1.79
CA LYS A 241 -36.27 2.11 -1.31
C LYS A 241 -36.27 2.03 0.22
N ILE A 242 -35.97 0.86 0.75
CA ILE A 242 -35.92 0.62 2.19
C ILE A 242 -34.46 0.73 2.68
N ILE A 243 -34.30 1.50 3.76
CA ILE A 243 -33.03 1.64 4.48
C ILE A 243 -33.32 1.24 5.93
N GLY A 244 -33.23 -0.08 6.24
CA GLY A 244 -33.50 -0.61 7.58
C GLY A 244 -34.64 -1.62 7.66
N LYS A 245 -35.08 -1.96 8.89
CA LYS A 245 -36.08 -3.01 9.16
C LYS A 245 -37.52 -2.63 8.82
N TYR A 246 -37.81 -1.37 8.62
CA TYR A 246 -39.17 -0.83 8.32
C TYR A 246 -39.09 0.16 7.17
N CYS A 247 -40.12 0.19 6.34
CA CYS A 247 -40.27 1.19 5.29
C CYS A 247 -40.57 2.57 5.88
N SER A 248 -39.71 3.55 5.63
CA SER A 248 -39.88 4.93 6.11
C SER A 248 -41.06 5.66 5.52
N ASN A 249 -41.74 5.11 4.51
CA ASN A 249 -42.90 5.73 3.86
C ASN A 249 -44.26 5.15 4.33
N CYS A 250 -44.32 3.81 4.49
CA CYS A 250 -45.60 3.15 4.81
C CYS A 250 -45.52 2.28 6.09
N GLY A 251 -44.41 2.25 6.80
CA GLY A 251 -44.25 1.51 8.05
C GLY A 251 -44.15 -0.02 7.91
N LYS A 252 -44.29 -0.59 6.68
CA LYS A 252 -44.26 -2.03 6.49
C LYS A 252 -42.92 -2.59 6.92
N LYS A 253 -42.93 -3.69 7.71
CA LYS A 253 -41.73 -4.44 8.09
C LYS A 253 -41.15 -5.17 6.87
N VAL A 254 -39.83 -5.15 6.74
CA VAL A 254 -39.12 -5.90 5.72
C VAL A 254 -39.00 -7.33 6.18
N GLU A 255 -39.50 -8.27 5.39
CA GLU A 255 -39.22 -9.68 5.56
C GLU A 255 -37.85 -9.93 4.87
N GLU A 256 -36.83 -10.30 5.63
CA GLU A 256 -35.58 -10.82 5.11
C GLU A 256 -35.88 -12.19 4.55
N ASP A 257 -35.89 -12.32 3.20
CA ASP A 257 -35.90 -13.63 2.57
C ASP A 257 -34.63 -14.36 3.02
N SER A 258 -34.82 -15.44 3.76
CA SER A 258 -33.83 -16.39 4.28
C SER A 258 -33.02 -17.06 3.19
#